data_ae51f8f450dbef202aa099f056389d53
#
_entry.id   ae51f8f450dbef202aa099f056389d53
#
_cell.length_a   1.000
_cell.length_b   1.000
_cell.length_c   1.000
_cell.angle_alpha   90.00
_cell.angle_beta   90.00
_cell.angle_gamma   90.00
#
_symmetry.space_group_name_H-M   'P 1'
#
loop_
_entity.id
_entity.type
_entity.pdbx_description
1 polymer ?
#
loop_
_entity_poly.entity_id
_entity_poly.type
_entity_poly.pdbx_seq_one_letter_code
_entity_poly.pdbx_strand_id
1 'polypeptide(L)'
;MKPAYCLTQLLVCFLLLGPWALQATGQQLEPATPAGPELSLREFRPESTLVVPETKLAHASFPAIDLHTHFRLRMREATPEDLGKYVREVLDPNQIAICVSLDAKLGEEDEHLKYLSGPLSDRFGVFVHLDFQGTGAADRPETWAVNQPSFGREAAAKLQIAKAAGCLGVKFFKQFGLEHPDAQGKPLRINDKRFDPIWRACGELGMPVIIHVADPAAFFLPTDATNERWEELARHPEWSFADPKYPRREQLAEDFLEVVARHRGTTFIAAHCLNYANDLGTLGKWLDANPNLYIDIASRINELGRQPYTARAFFDRFDQRILFATDGPWPTQRLGYYWRFLETFDENFPYSEKKPPPQGLWSICGIGLRQESLRRIYFENAIRLIPALKEKYERTSREMLEKANRAPEKGA
;
A
#
# COMPACT_ATOMS: atom_id res chain seq x y z
N MET A 1 -37.95 -22.79 -61.49
CA MET A 1 -39.34 -23.20 -61.22
C MET A 1 -39.71 -22.69 -59.82
N LYS A 2 -40.58 -21.72 -59.76
CA LYS A 2 -41.31 -21.34 -58.50
C LYS A 2 -42.49 -22.30 -58.35
N PRO A 3 -42.98 -22.56 -57.14
CA PRO A 3 -44.07 -21.79 -56.58
C PRO A 3 -43.93 -21.62 -55.06
N ALA A 4 -44.66 -20.89 -54.26
CA ALA A 4 -45.84 -20.07 -54.29
C ALA A 4 -46.22 -19.85 -52.81
N TYR A 5 -46.70 -18.73 -52.56
CA TYR A 5 -47.23 -18.09 -51.32
C TYR A 5 -48.12 -18.96 -50.41
N CYS A 6 -48.03 -18.71 -49.10
CA CYS A 6 -49.19 -18.74 -48.21
C CYS A 6 -49.11 -17.63 -47.20
N LEU A 7 -49.94 -16.58 -47.35
CA LEU A 7 -50.26 -15.57 -46.39
C LEU A 7 -51.18 -16.17 -45.31
N THR A 8 -50.84 -15.97 -44.05
CA THR A 8 -51.81 -16.11 -42.97
C THR A 8 -51.84 -14.81 -42.17
N GLN A 9 -52.97 -14.16 -42.22
CA GLN A 9 -53.30 -12.94 -41.48
C GLN A 9 -53.23 -13.20 -39.96
N LEU A 10 -52.57 -12.38 -39.23
CA LEU A 10 -52.69 -12.28 -37.77
C LEU A 10 -53.35 -10.97 -37.39
N LEU A 11 -54.51 -11.12 -36.78
CA LEU A 11 -55.38 -10.09 -36.22
C LEU A 11 -54.60 -9.22 -35.21
N VAL A 12 -54.63 -7.91 -35.44
CA VAL A 12 -54.14 -6.90 -34.49
C VAL A 12 -55.26 -6.63 -33.47
N CYS A 13 -55.13 -7.14 -32.26
CA CYS A 13 -55.90 -6.66 -31.12
C CYS A 13 -55.19 -5.46 -30.49
N PHE A 14 -55.68 -4.26 -30.76
CA PHE A 14 -55.35 -3.07 -30.00
C PHE A 14 -56.03 -3.15 -28.63
N LEU A 15 -55.25 -3.52 -27.60
CA LEU A 15 -55.64 -3.27 -26.21
C LEU A 15 -55.08 -1.90 -25.79
N LEU A 16 -55.98 -0.97 -25.58
CA LEU A 16 -55.76 0.32 -24.96
C LEU A 16 -55.30 0.11 -23.52
N LEU A 17 -53.99 0.14 -23.28
CA LEU A 17 -53.43 0.30 -21.94
C LEU A 17 -53.16 1.79 -21.73
N GLY A 18 -53.97 2.44 -20.93
CA GLY A 18 -53.76 3.79 -20.46
C GLY A 18 -52.46 3.88 -19.63
N PRO A 19 -51.87 5.08 -19.50
CA PRO A 19 -50.64 5.26 -18.74
C PRO A 19 -50.92 5.09 -17.23
N TRP A 20 -50.57 3.95 -16.69
CA TRP A 20 -50.41 3.82 -15.25
C TRP A 20 -49.13 4.55 -14.86
N ALA A 21 -49.26 5.81 -14.47
CA ALA A 21 -48.22 6.51 -13.75
C ALA A 21 -48.05 5.78 -12.42
N LEU A 22 -47.01 4.95 -12.33
CA LEU A 22 -46.47 4.53 -11.02
C LEU A 22 -45.95 5.81 -10.35
N GLN A 23 -46.79 6.42 -9.53
CA GLN A 23 -46.33 7.30 -8.49
C GLN A 23 -45.55 6.42 -7.51
N ALA A 24 -44.23 6.38 -7.66
CA ALA A 24 -43.35 5.98 -6.62
C ALA A 24 -43.51 7.02 -5.50
N THR A 25 -44.43 6.78 -4.57
CA THR A 25 -44.44 7.47 -3.29
C THR A 25 -43.16 7.03 -2.59
N GLY A 26 -42.12 7.83 -2.73
CA GLY A 26 -40.97 7.76 -1.85
C GLY A 26 -41.48 7.97 -0.42
N GLN A 27 -41.78 6.89 0.28
CA GLN A 27 -41.85 6.94 1.72
C GLN A 27 -40.47 7.37 2.17
N GLN A 28 -40.29 8.66 2.48
CA GLN A 28 -39.24 9.08 3.40
C GLN A 28 -39.52 8.28 4.67
N LEU A 29 -38.65 7.29 4.93
CA LEU A 29 -38.57 6.67 6.23
C LEU A 29 -38.23 7.79 7.20
N GLU A 30 -39.24 8.33 7.87
CA GLU A 30 -39.03 9.18 9.02
C GLU A 30 -38.10 8.39 9.96
N PRO A 31 -36.98 8.97 10.42
CA PRO A 31 -36.12 8.28 11.37
C PRO A 31 -36.97 7.94 12.60
N ALA A 32 -37.11 6.65 12.89
CA ALA A 32 -37.81 6.20 14.07
C ALA A 32 -37.21 6.93 15.28
N THR A 33 -38.01 7.72 15.96
CA THR A 33 -37.59 8.39 17.19
C THR A 33 -37.14 7.31 18.19
N PRO A 34 -35.89 7.31 18.65
CA PRO A 34 -35.46 6.30 19.59
C PRO A 34 -36.32 6.34 20.83
N ALA A 35 -36.92 5.23 21.23
CA ALA A 35 -37.69 5.10 22.44
C ALA A 35 -36.79 5.01 23.69
N GLY A 36 -35.88 5.97 23.86
CA GLY A 36 -34.90 5.99 24.94
C GLY A 36 -34.24 7.36 25.09
N PRO A 37 -33.37 7.54 26.10
CA PRO A 37 -32.63 8.81 26.26
C PRO A 37 -31.79 9.10 25.04
N GLU A 38 -31.71 10.36 24.61
CA GLU A 38 -30.83 10.78 23.56
C GLU A 38 -29.38 10.44 23.90
N LEU A 39 -28.72 9.66 23.04
CA LEU A 39 -27.30 9.35 23.13
C LEU A 39 -26.56 10.10 22.02
N SER A 40 -25.61 10.95 22.37
CA SER A 40 -24.82 11.65 21.38
C SER A 40 -23.95 10.67 20.60
N LEU A 41 -23.71 10.94 19.30
CA LEU A 41 -22.82 10.14 18.46
C LEU A 41 -21.39 10.03 19.06
N ARG A 42 -20.96 11.03 19.84
CA ARG A 42 -19.67 11.01 20.54
C ARG A 42 -19.61 9.99 21.68
N GLU A 43 -20.76 9.73 22.32
CA GLU A 43 -20.89 8.78 23.42
C GLU A 43 -21.23 7.37 22.93
N PHE A 44 -21.74 7.25 21.72
CA PHE A 44 -22.06 5.97 21.11
C PHE A 44 -20.78 5.16 20.87
N ARG A 45 -20.60 4.11 21.65
CA ARG A 45 -19.45 3.18 21.63
C ARG A 45 -19.96 1.75 21.67
N PRO A 46 -20.56 1.27 20.56
CA PRO A 46 -21.07 -0.09 20.52
C PRO A 46 -19.93 -1.09 20.68
N GLU A 47 -20.15 -2.08 21.53
CA GLU A 47 -19.29 -3.25 21.67
C GLU A 47 -19.98 -4.44 21.03
N SER A 48 -19.23 -5.16 20.18
CA SER A 48 -19.77 -6.38 19.55
C SER A 48 -20.00 -7.46 20.61
N THR A 49 -21.17 -8.07 20.58
CA THR A 49 -21.48 -9.27 21.35
C THR A 49 -21.21 -10.57 20.59
N LEU A 50 -20.65 -10.46 19.39
CA LEU A 50 -20.33 -11.60 18.54
C LEU A 50 -19.20 -12.43 19.21
N VAL A 51 -19.44 -13.73 19.33
CA VAL A 51 -18.45 -14.70 19.82
C VAL A 51 -17.93 -15.49 18.62
N VAL A 52 -16.69 -15.24 18.27
CA VAL A 52 -16.01 -15.89 17.14
C VAL A 52 -14.70 -16.52 17.62
N PRO A 53 -14.19 -17.55 16.92
CA PRO A 53 -12.87 -18.09 17.22
C PRO A 53 -11.78 -17.03 17.13
N GLU A 54 -10.80 -17.13 18.01
CA GLU A 54 -9.60 -16.29 18.00
C GLU A 54 -8.35 -17.15 17.86
N THR A 55 -7.62 -16.98 16.77
CA THR A 55 -6.33 -17.63 16.54
C THR A 55 -5.20 -16.76 17.09
N LYS A 56 -4.46 -17.29 18.04
CA LYS A 56 -3.28 -16.61 18.61
C LYS A 56 -2.04 -17.02 17.82
N LEU A 57 -1.54 -16.10 17.00
CA LEU A 57 -0.27 -16.25 16.29
C LEU A 57 0.78 -15.37 16.97
N ALA A 58 1.88 -15.99 17.36
CA ALA A 58 3.00 -15.27 17.98
C ALA A 58 3.82 -14.51 16.92
N HIS A 59 3.88 -15.04 15.69
CA HIS A 59 4.73 -14.54 14.61
C HIS A 59 4.24 -15.06 13.25
N ALA A 60 4.86 -14.58 12.18
CA ALA A 60 4.67 -15.10 10.83
C ALA A 60 5.08 -16.58 10.72
N SER A 61 4.40 -17.35 9.87
CA SER A 61 4.76 -18.77 9.59
C SER A 61 6.12 -18.94 8.94
N PHE A 62 6.64 -17.91 8.29
CA PHE A 62 7.96 -17.87 7.67
C PHE A 62 8.66 -16.56 8.01
N PRO A 63 10.01 -16.55 8.11
CA PRO A 63 10.74 -15.30 8.22
C PRO A 63 10.39 -14.36 7.05
N ALA A 64 9.95 -13.14 7.35
CA ALA A 64 9.46 -12.20 6.37
C ALA A 64 10.49 -11.12 6.02
N ILE A 65 10.40 -10.60 4.80
CA ILE A 65 11.06 -9.37 4.37
C ILE A 65 10.01 -8.27 4.34
N ASP A 66 10.11 -7.30 5.25
CA ASP A 66 9.28 -6.10 5.22
C ASP A 66 9.89 -5.09 4.25
N LEU A 67 9.29 -5.00 3.06
CA LEU A 67 9.88 -4.22 1.95
C LEU A 67 9.59 -2.71 2.05
N HIS A 68 8.73 -2.27 2.97
CA HIS A 68 8.31 -0.88 3.08
C HIS A 68 8.33 -0.41 4.53
N THR A 69 9.43 0.20 4.93
CA THR A 69 9.60 0.75 6.28
C THR A 69 10.22 2.15 6.25
N HIS A 70 10.01 2.92 7.31
CA HIS A 70 10.43 4.31 7.46
C HIS A 70 11.23 4.52 8.74
N PHE A 71 12.39 3.90 8.85
CA PHE A 71 13.20 3.96 10.07
C PHE A 71 13.73 5.37 10.36
N ARG A 72 14.21 6.11 9.36
CA ARG A 72 14.68 7.49 9.56
C ARG A 72 13.56 8.42 10.00
N LEU A 73 12.37 8.27 9.42
CA LEU A 73 11.23 9.14 9.77
C LEU A 73 10.68 8.84 11.17
N ARG A 74 10.61 7.56 11.56
CA ARG A 74 9.94 7.12 12.80
C ARG A 74 10.87 6.86 13.97
N MET A 75 12.15 6.59 13.70
CA MET A 75 13.20 6.33 14.70
C MET A 75 14.40 7.26 14.45
N ARG A 76 14.13 8.52 14.15
CA ARG A 76 15.10 9.51 13.69
C ARG A 76 16.30 9.68 14.62
N GLU A 77 16.08 9.56 15.92
CA GLU A 77 17.09 9.76 16.96
C GLU A 77 17.61 8.42 17.53
N ALA A 78 17.19 7.29 16.93
CA ALA A 78 17.59 5.98 17.41
C ALA A 78 19.10 5.77 17.23
N THR A 79 19.72 5.34 18.32
CA THR A 79 21.11 4.89 18.30
C THR A 79 21.22 3.48 17.69
N PRO A 80 22.44 3.00 17.33
CA PRO A 80 22.64 1.61 16.93
C PRO A 80 22.16 0.60 18.00
N GLU A 81 22.23 0.96 19.28
CA GLU A 81 21.74 0.13 20.39
C GLU A 81 20.21 0.06 20.38
N ASP A 82 19.50 1.18 20.17
CA ASP A 82 18.04 1.21 20.05
C ASP A 82 17.56 0.35 18.87
N LEU A 83 18.27 0.41 17.74
CA LEU A 83 17.98 -0.45 16.60
C LEU A 83 18.23 -1.92 16.93
N GLY A 84 19.32 -2.24 17.61
CA GLY A 84 19.62 -3.59 18.10
C GLY A 84 18.56 -4.09 19.08
N LYS A 85 18.04 -3.21 19.94
CA LYS A 85 16.93 -3.51 20.84
C LYS A 85 15.65 -3.80 20.05
N TYR A 86 15.30 -2.95 19.07
CA TYR A 86 14.14 -3.16 18.21
C TYR A 86 14.24 -4.49 17.45
N VAL A 87 15.41 -4.84 16.93
CA VAL A 87 15.65 -6.14 16.29
C VAL A 87 15.35 -7.29 17.26
N ARG A 88 15.91 -7.26 18.47
CA ARG A 88 15.75 -8.35 19.44
C ARG A 88 14.35 -8.45 20.05
N GLU A 89 13.70 -7.31 20.30
CA GLU A 89 12.42 -7.26 21.02
C GLU A 89 11.20 -7.26 20.09
N VAL A 90 11.38 -6.87 18.82
CA VAL A 90 10.28 -6.76 17.85
C VAL A 90 10.51 -7.63 16.63
N LEU A 91 11.61 -7.47 15.88
CA LEU A 91 11.78 -8.17 14.61
C LEU A 91 11.97 -9.68 14.81
N ASP A 92 12.86 -10.10 15.72
CA ASP A 92 13.13 -11.51 15.98
C ASP A 92 11.88 -12.26 16.47
N PRO A 93 11.14 -11.77 17.50
CA PRO A 93 9.94 -12.45 17.96
C PRO A 93 8.81 -12.53 16.92
N ASN A 94 8.76 -11.61 15.98
CA ASN A 94 7.76 -11.61 14.90
C ASN A 94 8.22 -12.32 13.62
N GLN A 95 9.43 -12.90 13.63
CA GLN A 95 10.06 -13.52 12.46
C GLN A 95 10.17 -12.55 11.25
N ILE A 96 10.54 -11.30 11.49
CA ILE A 96 10.91 -10.38 10.40
C ILE A 96 12.43 -10.46 10.21
N ALA A 97 12.87 -11.09 9.13
CA ALA A 97 14.27 -11.28 8.83
C ALA A 97 14.97 -10.00 8.39
N ILE A 98 14.34 -9.25 7.48
CA ILE A 98 14.91 -8.03 6.89
C ILE A 98 13.82 -6.95 6.82
N CYS A 99 14.21 -5.72 7.15
CA CYS A 99 13.43 -4.52 6.84
C CYS A 99 14.13 -3.69 5.76
N VAL A 100 13.39 -3.18 4.78
CA VAL A 100 13.91 -2.25 3.78
C VAL A 100 13.48 -0.82 4.13
N SER A 101 14.45 0.02 4.53
CA SER A 101 14.22 1.43 4.82
C SER A 101 14.14 2.24 3.53
N LEU A 102 13.09 3.04 3.37
CA LEU A 102 12.82 3.83 2.16
C LEU A 102 13.22 5.30 2.27
N ASP A 103 13.96 5.67 3.31
CA ASP A 103 14.14 7.06 3.73
C ASP A 103 15.49 7.67 3.39
N ALA A 104 16.38 6.96 2.66
CA ALA A 104 17.66 7.52 2.26
C ALA A 104 17.47 8.59 1.17
N LYS A 105 18.04 9.77 1.36
CA LYS A 105 18.02 10.81 0.35
C LYS A 105 19.14 10.59 -0.66
N LEU A 106 18.85 10.65 -1.94
CA LEU A 106 19.83 10.44 -3.00
C LEU A 106 20.94 11.52 -2.97
N GLY A 107 22.18 11.09 -2.75
CA GLY A 107 23.33 11.96 -2.55
C GLY A 107 23.68 12.25 -1.08
N GLU A 108 22.89 11.69 -0.15
CA GLU A 108 23.13 11.73 1.30
C GLU A 108 23.07 10.30 1.90
N GLU A 109 23.52 9.31 1.13
CA GLU A 109 23.38 7.89 1.47
C GLU A 109 24.20 7.48 2.70
N ASP A 110 25.25 8.24 3.03
CA ASP A 110 26.18 7.90 4.12
C ASP A 110 25.50 7.74 5.47
N GLU A 111 24.47 8.53 5.76
CA GLU A 111 23.70 8.38 6.99
C GLU A 111 22.92 7.06 7.07
N HIS A 112 22.44 6.57 5.91
CA HIS A 112 21.71 5.30 5.82
C HIS A 112 22.63 4.10 5.60
N LEU A 113 23.83 4.31 5.09
CA LEU A 113 24.84 3.25 4.99
C LEU A 113 25.19 2.65 6.36
N LYS A 114 24.93 3.36 7.45
CA LYS A 114 25.00 2.81 8.80
C LYS A 114 24.10 1.58 9.00
N TYR A 115 22.99 1.50 8.30
CA TYR A 115 22.12 0.30 8.29
C TYR A 115 22.69 -0.82 7.42
N LEU A 116 23.54 -0.49 6.46
CA LEU A 116 24.16 -1.45 5.54
C LEU A 116 25.54 -1.90 6.03
N SER A 117 26.07 -1.28 7.09
CA SER A 117 27.36 -1.58 7.67
C SER A 117 27.23 -1.94 9.16
N GLY A 118 28.20 -2.69 9.68
CA GLY A 118 28.24 -3.10 11.07
C GLY A 118 27.36 -4.31 11.40
N PRO A 119 27.12 -4.60 12.70
CA PRO A 119 26.53 -5.86 13.17
C PRO A 119 25.09 -6.13 12.72
N LEU A 120 24.36 -5.09 12.32
CA LEU A 120 22.95 -5.19 11.89
C LEU A 120 22.78 -5.12 10.37
N SER A 121 23.87 -5.13 9.61
CA SER A 121 23.81 -4.98 8.13
C SER A 121 22.99 -6.04 7.42
N ASP A 122 22.87 -7.23 8.01
CA ASP A 122 22.04 -8.32 7.46
C ASP A 122 20.55 -8.13 7.68
N ARG A 123 20.18 -7.26 8.61
CA ARG A 123 18.79 -7.02 8.99
C ARG A 123 18.13 -5.88 8.19
N PHE A 124 18.92 -5.16 7.38
CA PHE A 124 18.43 -3.98 6.68
C PHE A 124 18.82 -3.94 5.21
N GLY A 125 17.89 -3.46 4.38
CA GLY A 125 18.12 -2.95 3.04
C GLY A 125 17.77 -1.46 2.99
N VAL A 126 18.21 -0.75 1.94
CA VAL A 126 17.99 0.69 1.79
C VAL A 126 17.55 1.02 0.38
N PHE A 127 16.49 1.83 0.26
CA PHE A 127 16.08 2.53 -0.95
C PHE A 127 16.36 4.01 -0.80
N VAL A 128 16.70 4.66 -1.90
CA VAL A 128 16.90 6.12 -1.96
C VAL A 128 15.68 6.83 -2.50
N HIS A 129 15.41 8.04 -2.03
CA HIS A 129 14.43 8.94 -2.62
C HIS A 129 15.09 10.18 -3.22
N LEU A 130 14.44 10.79 -4.23
CA LEU A 130 14.95 11.96 -4.90
C LEU A 130 14.73 13.23 -4.08
N ASP A 131 15.67 14.18 -4.20
CA ASP A 131 15.48 15.55 -3.73
C ASP A 131 14.92 16.42 -4.85
N PHE A 132 13.62 16.68 -4.81
CA PHE A 132 12.93 17.47 -5.81
C PHE A 132 13.23 18.96 -5.72
N GLN A 133 13.42 19.48 -4.51
CA GLN A 133 13.68 20.89 -4.27
C GLN A 133 15.15 21.25 -4.48
N GLY A 134 16.07 20.42 -3.98
CA GLY A 134 17.50 20.73 -3.98
C GLY A 134 17.79 21.99 -3.18
N THR A 135 18.55 22.91 -3.75
CA THR A 135 18.86 24.22 -3.19
C THR A 135 17.87 25.31 -3.57
N GLY A 136 16.78 24.96 -4.27
CA GLY A 136 15.75 25.90 -4.72
C GLY A 136 14.96 26.50 -3.56
N ALA A 137 14.51 27.73 -3.71
CA ALA A 137 13.69 28.41 -2.71
C ALA A 137 12.28 27.77 -2.66
N ALA A 138 11.75 27.56 -1.47
CA ALA A 138 10.46 26.88 -1.26
C ALA A 138 9.28 27.58 -1.95
N ASP A 139 9.30 28.91 -2.02
CA ASP A 139 8.27 29.75 -2.61
C ASP A 139 8.49 30.05 -4.11
N ARG A 140 9.57 29.50 -4.70
CA ARG A 140 9.92 29.70 -6.13
C ARG A 140 10.14 28.36 -6.83
N PRO A 141 9.07 27.69 -7.25
CA PRO A 141 9.13 26.36 -7.88
C PRO A 141 10.07 26.28 -9.09
N GLU A 142 10.17 27.34 -9.87
CA GLU A 142 11.07 27.38 -11.04
C GLU A 142 12.55 27.21 -10.67
N THR A 143 12.92 27.44 -9.41
CA THR A 143 14.28 27.24 -8.89
C THR A 143 14.54 25.84 -8.39
N TRP A 144 13.50 25.01 -8.24
CA TRP A 144 13.64 23.64 -7.74
C TRP A 144 14.47 22.78 -8.68
N ALA A 145 15.24 21.87 -8.11
CA ALA A 145 16.10 20.96 -8.88
C ALA A 145 15.30 20.18 -9.93
N VAL A 146 14.12 19.67 -9.59
CA VAL A 146 13.24 18.91 -10.48
C VAL A 146 12.81 19.70 -11.72
N ASN A 147 12.78 21.03 -11.65
CA ASN A 147 12.38 21.90 -12.75
C ASN A 147 13.57 22.33 -13.64
N GLN A 148 14.79 21.86 -13.34
CA GLN A 148 15.95 22.10 -14.17
C GLN A 148 16.05 21.07 -15.30
N PRO A 149 16.46 21.48 -16.51
CA PRO A 149 16.52 20.57 -17.69
C PRO A 149 17.46 19.36 -17.51
N SER A 150 18.44 19.44 -16.61
CA SER A 150 19.41 18.40 -16.33
C SER A 150 18.94 17.36 -15.30
N PHE A 151 17.89 17.66 -14.51
CA PHE A 151 17.48 16.88 -13.33
C PHE A 151 17.42 15.37 -13.57
N GLY A 152 16.69 14.94 -14.61
CA GLY A 152 16.53 13.51 -14.87
C GLY A 152 17.85 12.79 -15.17
N ARG A 153 18.77 13.44 -15.90
CA ARG A 153 20.09 12.87 -16.21
C ARG A 153 21.00 12.86 -14.99
N GLU A 154 21.00 13.92 -14.22
CA GLU A 154 21.81 14.02 -12.99
C GLU A 154 21.33 13.02 -11.93
N ALA A 155 20.03 12.87 -11.74
CA ALA A 155 19.46 11.87 -10.85
C ALA A 155 19.84 10.45 -11.30
N ALA A 156 19.72 10.14 -12.60
CA ALA A 156 20.13 8.85 -13.16
C ALA A 156 21.62 8.54 -12.91
N ALA A 157 22.51 9.54 -13.07
CA ALA A 157 23.94 9.38 -12.76
C ALA A 157 24.20 9.12 -11.26
N LYS A 158 23.48 9.83 -10.38
CA LYS A 158 23.58 9.61 -8.92
C LYS A 158 23.06 8.23 -8.51
N LEU A 159 22.07 7.66 -9.22
CA LEU A 159 21.59 6.29 -8.95
C LEU A 159 22.66 5.23 -9.16
N GLN A 160 23.58 5.43 -10.12
CA GLN A 160 24.72 4.52 -10.30
C GLN A 160 25.64 4.52 -9.09
N ILE A 161 25.90 5.69 -8.50
CA ILE A 161 26.69 5.84 -7.27
C ILE A 161 25.97 5.17 -6.11
N ALA A 162 24.69 5.44 -5.92
CA ALA A 162 23.88 4.83 -4.86
C ALA A 162 23.83 3.29 -4.96
N LYS A 163 23.71 2.77 -6.20
CA LYS A 163 23.79 1.32 -6.45
C LYS A 163 25.12 0.73 -6.03
N ALA A 164 26.22 1.39 -6.40
CA ALA A 164 27.57 0.97 -6.04
C ALA A 164 27.81 1.03 -4.52
N ALA A 165 27.14 1.96 -3.82
CA ALA A 165 27.15 2.07 -2.36
C ALA A 165 26.27 1.01 -1.67
N GLY A 166 25.51 0.17 -2.40
CA GLY A 166 24.70 -0.91 -1.87
C GLY A 166 23.21 -0.59 -1.71
N CYS A 167 22.73 0.57 -2.21
CA CYS A 167 21.31 0.88 -2.23
C CYS A 167 20.57 -0.04 -3.21
N LEU A 168 19.37 -0.48 -2.82
CA LEU A 168 18.66 -1.58 -3.49
C LEU A 168 17.61 -1.10 -4.49
N GLY A 169 17.07 0.10 -4.34
CA GLY A 169 15.98 0.62 -5.17
C GLY A 169 15.70 2.09 -4.91
N VAL A 170 14.63 2.59 -5.50
CA VAL A 170 14.23 4.00 -5.45
C VAL A 170 12.82 4.15 -4.90
N LYS A 171 12.60 5.13 -4.02
CA LYS A 171 11.30 5.51 -3.47
C LYS A 171 10.83 6.84 -4.04
N PHE A 172 9.58 6.89 -4.42
CA PHE A 172 8.84 8.12 -4.67
C PHE A 172 7.70 8.24 -3.65
N PHE A 173 7.67 9.37 -2.93
CA PHE A 173 6.63 9.69 -1.98
C PHE A 173 5.40 10.29 -2.67
N LYS A 174 4.25 10.31 -1.99
CA LYS A 174 2.96 10.76 -2.55
C LYS A 174 2.95 12.21 -3.02
N GLN A 175 3.83 13.05 -2.48
CA GLN A 175 3.98 14.44 -2.93
C GLN A 175 4.31 14.54 -4.42
N PHE A 176 4.98 13.51 -4.97
CA PHE A 176 5.17 13.39 -6.41
C PHE A 176 3.85 13.01 -7.09
N GLY A 177 3.33 13.92 -7.85
CA GLY A 177 2.01 13.85 -8.49
C GLY A 177 0.92 14.63 -7.75
N LEU A 178 0.97 14.72 -6.41
CA LEU A 178 -0.04 15.44 -5.61
C LEU A 178 0.34 16.89 -5.31
N GLU A 179 1.58 17.15 -4.91
CA GLU A 179 1.94 18.44 -4.28
C GLU A 179 3.18 19.10 -4.89
N HIS A 180 4.20 18.30 -5.28
CA HIS A 180 5.41 18.89 -5.82
C HIS A 180 5.13 19.70 -7.07
N PRO A 181 5.51 21.00 -7.09
CA PRO A 181 5.15 21.88 -8.19
C PRO A 181 6.09 21.73 -9.38
N ASP A 182 5.53 21.89 -10.58
CA ASP A 182 6.32 22.21 -11.79
C ASP A 182 6.77 23.70 -11.75
N ALA A 183 7.48 24.14 -12.77
CA ALA A 183 7.98 25.51 -12.86
C ALA A 183 6.87 26.58 -12.92
N GLN A 184 5.62 26.19 -13.18
CA GLN A 184 4.44 27.03 -13.19
C GLN A 184 3.62 26.94 -11.91
N GLY A 185 4.08 26.17 -10.91
CA GLY A 185 3.41 25.97 -9.64
C GLY A 185 2.26 24.97 -9.66
N LYS A 186 2.10 24.19 -10.74
CA LYS A 186 1.09 23.11 -10.82
C LYS A 186 1.70 21.79 -10.36
N PRO A 187 0.91 20.85 -9.85
CA PRO A 187 1.42 19.53 -9.49
C PRO A 187 2.17 18.87 -10.67
N LEU A 188 3.37 18.38 -10.40
CA LEU A 188 4.17 17.60 -11.36
C LEU A 188 3.40 16.35 -11.78
N ARG A 189 3.32 16.11 -13.10
CA ARG A 189 2.71 14.87 -13.60
C ARG A 189 3.66 13.70 -13.42
N ILE A 190 3.13 12.57 -12.96
CA ILE A 190 3.93 11.34 -12.78
C ILE A 190 4.49 10.86 -14.13
N ASN A 191 3.74 11.03 -15.23
CA ASN A 191 4.13 10.63 -16.58
C ASN A 191 4.99 11.65 -17.32
N ASP A 192 5.45 12.74 -16.68
CA ASP A 192 6.32 13.72 -17.30
C ASP A 192 7.62 13.07 -17.77
N LYS A 193 7.96 13.30 -19.04
CA LYS A 193 9.13 12.68 -19.72
C LYS A 193 10.48 13.09 -19.13
N ARG A 194 10.53 14.15 -18.31
CA ARG A 194 11.76 14.53 -17.60
C ARG A 194 12.28 13.43 -16.68
N PHE A 195 11.39 12.53 -16.22
CA PHE A 195 11.73 11.38 -15.37
C PHE A 195 12.14 10.13 -16.15
N ASP A 196 11.94 10.07 -17.47
CA ASP A 196 12.29 8.91 -18.30
C ASP A 196 13.75 8.44 -18.13
N PRO A 197 14.75 9.32 -17.99
CA PRO A 197 16.12 8.90 -17.72
C PRO A 197 16.27 8.15 -16.39
N ILE A 198 15.50 8.53 -15.37
CA ILE A 198 15.51 7.90 -14.04
C ILE A 198 14.91 6.50 -14.14
N TRP A 199 13.73 6.38 -14.77
CA TRP A 199 13.06 5.07 -14.94
C TRP A 199 13.95 4.09 -15.70
N ARG A 200 14.59 4.55 -16.78
CA ARG A 200 15.52 3.74 -17.57
C ARG A 200 16.72 3.29 -16.76
N ALA A 201 17.36 4.22 -16.03
CA ALA A 201 18.49 3.90 -15.16
C ALA A 201 18.11 2.86 -14.07
N CYS A 202 16.92 2.98 -13.48
CA CYS A 202 16.43 2.00 -12.53
C CYS A 202 16.33 0.60 -13.15
N GLY A 203 15.81 0.48 -14.37
CA GLY A 203 15.74 -0.79 -15.10
C GLY A 203 17.13 -1.37 -15.41
N GLU A 204 18.04 -0.56 -15.94
CA GLU A 204 19.42 -0.96 -16.28
C GLU A 204 20.24 -1.39 -15.06
N LEU A 205 20.01 -0.74 -13.90
CA LEU A 205 20.69 -1.04 -12.64
C LEU A 205 20.04 -2.18 -11.85
N GLY A 206 18.89 -2.69 -12.28
CA GLY A 206 18.10 -3.65 -11.51
C GLY A 206 17.68 -3.10 -10.15
N MET A 207 17.32 -1.80 -10.09
CA MET A 207 16.79 -1.11 -8.91
C MET A 207 15.28 -0.95 -9.04
N PRO A 208 14.45 -1.76 -8.36
CA PRO A 208 13.01 -1.56 -8.40
C PRO A 208 12.61 -0.19 -7.86
N VAL A 209 11.50 0.33 -8.37
CA VAL A 209 10.94 1.62 -7.96
C VAL A 209 9.70 1.37 -7.11
N ILE A 210 9.72 1.77 -5.83
CA ILE A 210 8.53 1.86 -5.01
C ILE A 210 7.95 3.26 -5.13
N ILE A 211 6.70 3.36 -5.56
CA ILE A 211 6.02 4.63 -5.71
C ILE A 211 4.71 4.65 -4.91
N HIS A 212 4.54 5.69 -4.09
CA HIS A 212 3.29 5.97 -3.40
C HIS A 212 2.45 6.89 -4.30
N VAL A 213 1.50 6.31 -5.00
CA VAL A 213 0.57 7.02 -5.90
C VAL A 213 -0.72 7.29 -5.17
N ALA A 214 -1.14 8.55 -5.14
CA ALA A 214 -2.41 8.98 -4.52
C ALA A 214 -2.53 8.61 -3.02
N ASP A 215 -3.76 8.58 -2.54
CA ASP A 215 -4.20 8.12 -1.21
C ASP A 215 -5.53 7.36 -1.35
N PRO A 216 -6.10 6.78 -0.28
CA PRO A 216 -7.39 6.09 -0.33
C PRO A 216 -8.50 6.95 -0.92
N ALA A 217 -9.47 6.32 -1.58
CA ALA A 217 -10.56 7.01 -2.29
C ALA A 217 -11.27 8.08 -1.44
N ALA A 218 -11.50 7.79 -0.16
CA ALA A 218 -12.16 8.70 0.77
C ALA A 218 -11.42 10.02 0.97
N PHE A 219 -10.09 10.09 0.73
CA PHE A 219 -9.29 11.31 0.87
C PHE A 219 -9.53 12.30 -0.27
N PHE A 220 -10.11 11.84 -1.38
CA PHE A 220 -10.51 12.66 -2.53
C PHE A 220 -11.99 13.03 -2.53
N LEU A 221 -12.73 12.66 -1.47
CA LEU A 221 -14.13 13.01 -1.25
C LEU A 221 -14.24 14.12 -0.18
N PRO A 222 -15.33 14.89 -0.17
CA PRO A 222 -15.58 15.85 0.90
C PRO A 222 -15.47 15.20 2.29
N THR A 223 -14.89 15.92 3.24
CA THR A 223 -14.82 15.47 4.64
C THR A 223 -16.12 15.86 5.35
N ASP A 224 -17.21 15.17 5.02
CA ASP A 224 -18.55 15.39 5.56
C ASP A 224 -19.10 14.14 6.26
N ALA A 225 -20.36 14.14 6.64
CA ALA A 225 -21.03 13.06 7.37
C ALA A 225 -21.11 11.73 6.60
N THR A 226 -20.86 11.74 5.29
CA THR A 226 -20.89 10.53 4.44
C THR A 226 -19.51 9.92 4.22
N ASN A 227 -18.43 10.59 4.66
CA ASN A 227 -17.07 10.12 4.44
C ASN A 227 -16.70 9.04 5.47
N GLU A 228 -16.44 7.83 5.02
CA GLU A 228 -16.11 6.69 5.90
C GLU A 228 -14.78 6.86 6.67
N ARG A 229 -13.96 7.85 6.31
CA ARG A 229 -12.67 8.18 6.96
C ARG A 229 -12.76 9.54 7.69
N TRP A 230 -13.96 9.95 8.06
CA TRP A 230 -14.20 11.27 8.65
C TRP A 230 -13.35 11.52 9.90
N GLU A 231 -13.24 10.56 10.84
CA GLU A 231 -12.46 10.74 12.06
C GLU A 231 -10.96 10.91 11.80
N GLU A 232 -10.44 10.26 10.77
CA GLU A 232 -9.04 10.41 10.36
C GLU A 232 -8.83 11.78 9.71
N LEU A 233 -9.65 12.14 8.72
CA LEU A 233 -9.53 13.40 7.99
C LEU A 233 -9.88 14.63 8.84
N ALA A 234 -10.77 14.50 9.81
CA ALA A 234 -11.06 15.59 10.75
C ALA A 234 -9.87 15.89 11.68
N ARG A 235 -9.03 14.89 11.98
CA ARG A 235 -7.79 15.05 12.75
C ARG A 235 -6.60 15.48 11.89
N HIS A 236 -6.65 15.17 10.60
CA HIS A 236 -5.62 15.39 9.61
C HIS A 236 -6.19 16.04 8.36
N PRO A 237 -6.71 17.29 8.46
CA PRO A 237 -7.31 17.98 7.32
C PRO A 237 -6.34 18.18 6.16
N GLU A 238 -5.03 18.23 6.44
CA GLU A 238 -3.97 18.31 5.46
C GLU A 238 -3.85 17.03 4.58
N TRP A 239 -4.54 15.94 4.94
CA TRP A 239 -4.60 14.71 4.14
C TRP A 239 -5.79 14.68 3.18
N SER A 240 -6.67 15.69 3.20
CA SER A 240 -7.78 15.80 2.26
C SER A 240 -7.33 16.39 0.93
N PHE A 241 -7.60 15.67 -0.15
CA PHE A 241 -7.35 16.05 -1.53
C PHE A 241 -8.65 16.30 -2.31
N ALA A 242 -9.74 16.62 -1.61
CA ALA A 242 -11.04 16.93 -2.21
C ALA A 242 -11.07 18.30 -2.95
N ASP A 243 -10.11 19.19 -2.65
CA ASP A 243 -9.97 20.48 -3.33
C ASP A 243 -9.59 20.26 -4.82
N PRO A 244 -10.29 20.91 -5.78
CA PRO A 244 -10.00 20.81 -7.22
C PRO A 244 -8.57 21.21 -7.64
N LYS A 245 -7.79 21.85 -6.78
CA LYS A 245 -6.38 22.14 -7.04
C LYS A 245 -5.52 20.88 -7.15
N TYR A 246 -5.95 19.78 -6.50
CA TYR A 246 -5.27 18.49 -6.58
C TYR A 246 -5.73 17.68 -7.79
N PRO A 247 -4.85 16.89 -8.41
CA PRO A 247 -5.25 15.94 -9.44
C PRO A 247 -6.26 14.92 -8.89
N ARG A 248 -7.17 14.44 -9.74
CA ARG A 248 -8.07 13.34 -9.37
C ARG A 248 -7.26 12.07 -9.13
N ARG A 249 -7.75 11.22 -8.22
CA ARG A 249 -7.13 9.92 -7.89
C ARG A 249 -6.91 9.06 -9.14
N GLU A 250 -7.91 8.99 -10.02
CA GLU A 250 -7.86 8.22 -11.27
C GLU A 250 -6.76 8.74 -12.20
N GLN A 251 -6.62 10.07 -12.29
CA GLN A 251 -5.58 10.70 -13.11
C GLN A 251 -4.16 10.34 -12.64
N LEU A 252 -3.95 10.29 -11.32
CA LEU A 252 -2.66 9.88 -10.75
C LEU A 252 -2.33 8.42 -11.06
N ALA A 253 -3.34 7.54 -10.99
CA ALA A 253 -3.19 6.14 -11.36
C ALA A 253 -2.90 5.97 -12.86
N GLU A 254 -3.65 6.67 -13.73
CA GLU A 254 -3.47 6.66 -15.18
C GLU A 254 -2.06 7.13 -15.57
N ASP A 255 -1.59 8.24 -15.00
CA ASP A 255 -0.24 8.76 -15.24
C ASP A 255 0.84 7.74 -14.85
N PHE A 256 0.67 7.10 -13.71
CA PHE A 256 1.60 6.07 -13.26
C PHE A 256 1.58 4.84 -14.17
N LEU A 257 0.41 4.35 -14.56
CA LEU A 257 0.28 3.19 -15.45
C LEU A 257 0.84 3.46 -16.84
N GLU A 258 0.76 4.70 -17.34
CA GLU A 258 1.42 5.11 -18.56
C GLU A 258 2.95 4.97 -18.45
N VAL A 259 3.54 5.38 -17.32
CA VAL A 259 4.98 5.19 -17.05
C VAL A 259 5.34 3.71 -17.00
N VAL A 260 4.57 2.90 -16.27
CA VAL A 260 4.79 1.44 -16.19
C VAL A 260 4.76 0.79 -17.57
N ALA A 261 3.77 1.16 -18.40
CA ALA A 261 3.63 0.65 -19.76
C ALA A 261 4.76 1.11 -20.68
N ARG A 262 5.28 2.32 -20.50
CA ARG A 262 6.38 2.90 -21.30
C ARG A 262 7.75 2.32 -20.94
N HIS A 263 7.95 1.94 -19.68
CA HIS A 263 9.23 1.46 -19.15
C HIS A 263 9.20 -0.01 -18.76
N ARG A 264 8.94 -0.90 -19.72
CA ARG A 264 8.79 -2.36 -19.51
C ARG A 264 10.02 -3.05 -18.90
N GLY A 265 11.22 -2.47 -19.07
CA GLY A 265 12.46 -2.97 -18.46
C GLY A 265 12.65 -2.59 -17.00
N THR A 266 11.77 -1.77 -16.43
CA THR A 266 11.85 -1.30 -15.05
C THR A 266 10.78 -1.99 -14.21
N THR A 267 11.15 -2.50 -13.05
CA THR A 267 10.23 -3.06 -12.07
C THR A 267 9.61 -1.94 -11.24
N PHE A 268 8.30 -1.84 -11.25
CA PHE A 268 7.55 -0.90 -10.42
C PHE A 268 6.78 -1.63 -9.32
N ILE A 269 6.83 -1.10 -8.11
CA ILE A 269 6.08 -1.57 -6.95
C ILE A 269 5.16 -0.43 -6.53
N ALA A 270 3.87 -0.60 -6.74
CA ALA A 270 2.89 0.37 -6.29
C ALA A 270 2.64 0.18 -4.79
N ALA A 271 3.08 1.14 -3.99
CA ALA A 271 2.88 1.11 -2.55
C ALA A 271 1.38 1.09 -2.19
N HIS A 272 1.06 0.43 -1.07
CA HIS A 272 -0.31 0.44 -0.51
C HIS A 272 -1.39 -0.08 -1.48
N CYS A 273 -1.09 -1.14 -2.25
CA CYS A 273 -2.01 -1.66 -3.29
C CYS A 273 -2.41 -0.56 -4.32
N LEU A 274 -1.49 0.34 -4.68
CA LEU A 274 -1.78 1.52 -5.53
C LEU A 274 -2.91 2.41 -4.95
N ASN A 275 -3.19 2.30 -3.64
CA ASN A 275 -4.35 2.89 -2.97
C ASN A 275 -5.72 2.49 -3.59
N TYR A 276 -5.79 1.32 -4.25
CA TYR A 276 -6.99 0.69 -4.81
C TYR A 276 -7.37 -0.60 -4.06
N ALA A 277 -7.02 -0.72 -2.78
CA ALA A 277 -7.46 -1.84 -1.95
C ALA A 277 -8.99 -1.93 -1.84
N ASN A 278 -9.71 -0.82 -2.05
CA ASN A 278 -11.17 -0.74 -2.12
C ASN A 278 -11.76 -1.21 -3.46
N ASP A 279 -10.94 -1.40 -4.52
CA ASP A 279 -11.36 -1.87 -5.85
C ASP A 279 -10.33 -2.86 -6.43
N LEU A 280 -10.33 -4.08 -5.89
CA LEU A 280 -9.42 -5.15 -6.31
C LEU A 280 -9.70 -5.63 -7.75
N GLY A 281 -10.90 -5.41 -8.27
CA GLY A 281 -11.25 -5.71 -9.65
C GLY A 281 -10.46 -4.85 -10.64
N THR A 282 -10.41 -3.55 -10.41
CA THR A 282 -9.63 -2.60 -11.21
C THR A 282 -8.13 -2.83 -11.03
N LEU A 283 -7.67 -3.00 -9.79
CA LEU A 283 -6.25 -3.28 -9.51
C LEU A 283 -5.77 -4.57 -10.21
N GLY A 284 -6.60 -5.62 -10.23
CA GLY A 284 -6.30 -6.88 -10.91
C GLY A 284 -6.13 -6.69 -12.42
N LYS A 285 -6.99 -5.91 -13.08
CA LYS A 285 -6.86 -5.59 -14.51
C LYS A 285 -5.52 -4.89 -14.82
N TRP A 286 -5.08 -3.99 -13.94
CA TRP A 286 -3.81 -3.28 -14.12
C TRP A 286 -2.59 -4.20 -13.95
N LEU A 287 -2.65 -5.13 -12.98
CA LEU A 287 -1.61 -6.15 -12.82
C LEU A 287 -1.54 -7.08 -14.03
N ASP A 288 -2.67 -7.50 -14.60
CA ASP A 288 -2.71 -8.33 -15.82
C ASP A 288 -2.09 -7.61 -17.02
N ALA A 289 -2.41 -6.32 -17.20
CA ALA A 289 -1.92 -5.54 -18.33
C ALA A 289 -0.42 -5.18 -18.23
N ASN A 290 0.15 -5.19 -17.02
CA ASN A 290 1.49 -4.69 -16.76
C ASN A 290 2.36 -5.72 -16.03
N PRO A 291 3.10 -6.60 -16.76
CA PRO A 291 3.90 -7.66 -16.16
C PRO A 291 5.06 -7.17 -15.27
N ASN A 292 5.48 -5.93 -15.40
CA ASN A 292 6.50 -5.27 -14.59
C ASN A 292 5.94 -4.47 -13.39
N LEU A 293 4.61 -4.55 -13.15
CA LEU A 293 3.94 -3.93 -12.00
C LEU A 293 3.77 -4.94 -10.88
N TYR A 294 4.15 -4.58 -9.68
CA TYR A 294 3.96 -5.27 -8.40
C TYR A 294 3.24 -4.35 -7.44
N ILE A 295 2.75 -4.90 -6.34
CA ILE A 295 2.13 -4.12 -5.25
C ILE A 295 2.70 -4.54 -3.90
N ASP A 296 2.69 -3.63 -2.94
CA ASP A 296 2.84 -3.96 -1.53
C ASP A 296 1.52 -3.77 -0.76
N ILE A 297 1.43 -4.40 0.42
CA ILE A 297 0.22 -4.36 1.27
C ILE A 297 0.37 -3.42 2.48
N ALA A 298 1.40 -2.60 2.48
CA ALA A 298 1.69 -1.69 3.57
C ALA A 298 0.44 -0.87 3.95
N SER A 299 0.10 -0.85 5.23
CA SER A 299 -1.04 -0.10 5.78
C SER A 299 -2.40 -0.36 5.09
N ARG A 300 -2.64 -1.55 4.47
CA ARG A 300 -3.89 -1.84 3.74
C ARG A 300 -4.68 -3.04 4.26
N ILE A 301 -4.23 -3.73 5.30
CA ILE A 301 -4.99 -4.83 5.90
C ILE A 301 -6.36 -4.37 6.41
N ASN A 302 -6.48 -3.11 6.84
CA ASN A 302 -7.73 -2.50 7.29
C ASN A 302 -8.81 -2.42 6.20
N GLU A 303 -8.43 -2.25 4.93
CA GLU A 303 -9.35 -2.21 3.78
C GLU A 303 -9.54 -3.61 3.19
N LEU A 304 -8.45 -4.35 3.03
CA LEU A 304 -8.47 -5.71 2.47
C LEU A 304 -9.30 -6.66 3.34
N GLY A 305 -9.19 -6.56 4.67
CA GLY A 305 -9.93 -7.43 5.60
C GLY A 305 -11.44 -7.15 5.71
N ARG A 306 -11.93 -6.03 5.14
CA ARG A 306 -13.38 -5.76 5.00
C ARG A 306 -14.03 -6.59 3.88
N GLN A 307 -13.24 -7.14 2.98
CA GLN A 307 -13.70 -7.91 1.82
C GLN A 307 -12.93 -9.25 1.72
N PRO A 308 -12.98 -10.12 2.76
CA PRO A 308 -12.08 -11.26 2.89
C PRO A 308 -12.17 -12.24 1.71
N TYR A 309 -13.34 -12.49 1.16
CA TYR A 309 -13.53 -13.39 0.01
C TYR A 309 -12.90 -12.83 -1.27
N THR A 310 -13.13 -11.54 -1.57
CA THR A 310 -12.55 -10.87 -2.72
C THR A 310 -11.03 -10.75 -2.57
N ALA A 311 -10.57 -10.36 -1.38
CA ALA A 311 -9.15 -10.27 -1.07
C ALA A 311 -8.46 -11.63 -1.19
N ARG A 312 -9.06 -12.71 -0.64
CA ARG A 312 -8.52 -14.07 -0.78
C ARG A 312 -8.36 -14.47 -2.24
N ALA A 313 -9.41 -14.30 -3.06
CA ALA A 313 -9.36 -14.65 -4.48
C ALA A 313 -8.31 -13.81 -5.25
N PHE A 314 -8.17 -12.52 -4.90
CA PHE A 314 -7.16 -11.63 -5.46
C PHE A 314 -5.74 -12.09 -5.09
N PHE A 315 -5.49 -12.42 -3.83
CA PHE A 315 -4.19 -12.90 -3.37
C PHE A 315 -3.82 -14.26 -3.97
N ASP A 316 -4.77 -15.20 -4.06
CA ASP A 316 -4.54 -16.50 -4.71
C ASP A 316 -4.17 -16.35 -6.20
N ARG A 317 -4.70 -15.33 -6.89
CA ARG A 317 -4.40 -15.04 -8.29
C ARG A 317 -3.07 -14.34 -8.49
N PHE A 318 -2.72 -13.42 -7.62
CA PHE A 318 -1.59 -12.51 -7.79
C PHE A 318 -0.49 -12.70 -6.74
N ASP A 319 -0.42 -13.86 -6.08
CA ASP A 319 0.56 -14.13 -5.02
C ASP A 319 2.02 -13.93 -5.43
N GLN A 320 2.34 -14.05 -6.74
CA GLN A 320 3.67 -13.76 -7.29
C GLN A 320 3.95 -12.26 -7.54
N ARG A 321 2.96 -11.41 -7.32
CA ARG A 321 3.01 -9.98 -7.63
C ARG A 321 2.81 -9.12 -6.37
N ILE A 322 2.56 -9.74 -5.23
CA ILE A 322 2.31 -9.10 -3.95
C ILE A 322 3.53 -9.24 -3.07
N LEU A 323 3.91 -8.15 -2.39
CA LEU A 323 5.05 -8.06 -1.48
C LEU A 323 4.56 -7.77 -0.08
N PHE A 324 5.14 -8.45 0.91
CA PHE A 324 4.89 -8.15 2.30
C PHE A 324 5.52 -6.80 2.66
N ALA A 325 4.75 -5.97 3.32
CA ALA A 325 5.15 -4.65 3.77
C ALA A 325 4.21 -4.13 4.84
N THR A 326 4.71 -3.32 5.75
CA THR A 326 3.92 -2.82 6.88
C THR A 326 3.80 -1.31 6.98
N ASP A 327 4.66 -0.54 6.30
CA ASP A 327 4.82 0.90 6.49
C ASP A 327 5.35 1.23 7.91
N GLY A 328 6.17 0.29 8.45
CA GLY A 328 6.75 0.37 9.79
C GLY A 328 7.94 1.35 9.91
N PRO A 329 8.66 1.30 11.03
CA PRO A 329 8.63 0.30 12.11
C PRO A 329 7.38 0.38 12.99
N TRP A 330 6.90 -0.78 13.45
CA TRP A 330 5.71 -0.92 14.29
C TRP A 330 6.01 -1.77 15.53
N PRO A 331 5.26 -1.62 16.64
CA PRO A 331 5.34 -2.53 17.78
C PRO A 331 4.76 -3.91 17.43
N THR A 332 5.14 -4.92 18.23
CA THR A 332 4.71 -6.32 18.05
C THR A 332 3.20 -6.48 17.90
N GLN A 333 2.39 -5.76 18.71
CA GLN A 333 0.94 -5.86 18.66
C GLN A 333 0.38 -5.54 17.28
N ARG A 334 0.94 -4.51 16.62
CA ARG A 334 0.48 -4.11 15.28
C ARG A 334 0.91 -5.11 14.21
N LEU A 335 2.07 -5.72 14.35
CA LEU A 335 2.52 -6.78 13.44
C LEU A 335 1.64 -8.03 13.55
N GLY A 336 1.17 -8.35 14.74
CA GLY A 336 0.24 -9.45 15.00
C GLY A 336 -1.05 -9.39 14.16
N TYR A 337 -1.56 -8.19 13.85
CA TYR A 337 -2.71 -8.04 12.96
C TYR A 337 -2.41 -8.46 11.52
N TYR A 338 -1.17 -8.30 11.02
CA TYR A 338 -0.78 -8.77 9.70
C TYR A 338 -0.76 -10.29 9.63
N TRP A 339 -0.21 -10.95 10.65
CA TRP A 339 -0.20 -12.42 10.71
C TRP A 339 -1.62 -12.97 10.78
N ARG A 340 -2.43 -12.42 11.67
CA ARG A 340 -3.84 -12.80 11.83
C ARG A 340 -4.63 -12.59 10.53
N PHE A 341 -4.42 -11.47 9.84
CA PHE A 341 -5.06 -11.21 8.56
C PHE A 341 -4.66 -12.21 7.47
N LEU A 342 -3.36 -12.45 7.30
CA LEU A 342 -2.85 -13.27 6.20
C LEU A 342 -3.04 -14.78 6.42
N GLU A 343 -2.92 -15.26 7.66
CA GLU A 343 -2.76 -16.68 7.96
C GLU A 343 -3.98 -17.35 8.58
N THR A 344 -5.00 -16.58 9.00
CA THR A 344 -6.18 -17.13 9.67
C THR A 344 -7.47 -16.85 8.90
N PHE A 345 -8.54 -17.56 9.28
CA PHE A 345 -9.90 -17.27 8.87
C PHE A 345 -10.71 -16.61 9.99
N ASP A 346 -10.02 -15.97 10.93
CA ASP A 346 -10.67 -15.25 12.00
C ASP A 346 -11.56 -14.14 11.47
N GLU A 347 -12.68 -13.93 12.14
CA GLU A 347 -13.71 -12.96 11.75
C GLU A 347 -13.81 -11.82 12.77
N ASN A 348 -14.24 -10.65 12.29
CA ASN A 348 -14.64 -9.51 13.12
C ASN A 348 -13.61 -9.10 14.19
N PHE A 349 -12.34 -9.02 13.85
CA PHE A 349 -11.30 -8.59 14.78
C PHE A 349 -10.80 -7.17 14.46
N PRO A 350 -10.27 -6.43 15.45
CA PRO A 350 -9.73 -5.09 15.23
C PRO A 350 -8.44 -5.16 14.38
N TYR A 351 -8.21 -4.14 13.57
CA TYR A 351 -6.95 -3.96 12.83
C TYR A 351 -5.95 -3.04 13.56
N SER A 352 -6.32 -2.53 14.72
CA SER A 352 -5.52 -1.65 15.55
C SER A 352 -5.96 -1.77 17.01
N GLU A 353 -5.02 -1.55 17.92
CA GLU A 353 -5.26 -1.45 19.36
C GLU A 353 -5.92 -0.14 19.79
N LYS A 354 -5.89 0.89 18.92
CA LYS A 354 -6.44 2.23 19.21
C LYS A 354 -7.96 2.22 19.22
N LYS A 355 -8.53 2.96 20.16
CA LYS A 355 -9.98 3.21 20.28
C LYS A 355 -10.23 4.73 20.28
N PRO A 356 -10.96 5.29 19.29
CA PRO A 356 -11.46 4.64 18.07
C PRO A 356 -10.32 4.16 17.15
N PRO A 357 -10.61 3.20 16.24
CA PRO A 357 -9.65 2.78 15.22
C PRO A 357 -9.19 3.95 14.37
N PRO A 358 -7.89 4.01 13.96
CA PRO A 358 -7.31 5.24 13.40
C PRO A 358 -7.79 5.58 11.98
N GLN A 359 -8.19 4.59 11.19
CA GLN A 359 -8.51 4.76 9.76
C GLN A 359 -10.00 4.68 9.45
N GLY A 360 -10.81 4.00 10.27
CA GLY A 360 -12.25 3.92 10.11
C GLY A 360 -12.87 2.98 11.13
N LEU A 361 -14.18 3.15 11.36
CA LEU A 361 -14.92 2.47 12.44
C LEU A 361 -15.41 1.08 12.00
N TRP A 362 -14.51 0.17 11.69
CA TRP A 362 -14.83 -1.21 11.30
C TRP A 362 -13.88 -2.23 11.89
N SER A 363 -14.30 -3.48 11.86
CA SER A 363 -13.48 -4.66 12.09
C SER A 363 -13.08 -5.30 10.77
N ILE A 364 -12.12 -6.22 10.82
CA ILE A 364 -11.64 -6.96 9.65
C ILE A 364 -11.75 -8.46 9.86
N CYS A 365 -11.59 -9.22 8.77
CA CYS A 365 -11.50 -10.67 8.77
C CYS A 365 -10.18 -11.12 8.17
N GLY A 366 -9.69 -12.28 8.58
CA GLY A 366 -8.55 -12.95 8.00
C GLY A 366 -8.88 -13.58 6.64
N ILE A 367 -7.86 -13.81 5.82
CA ILE A 367 -8.00 -14.41 4.49
C ILE A 367 -7.38 -15.80 4.37
N GLY A 368 -6.71 -16.30 5.40
CA GLY A 368 -6.22 -17.68 5.54
C GLY A 368 -5.46 -18.19 4.33
N LEU A 369 -4.40 -17.51 3.89
CA LEU A 369 -3.62 -17.86 2.70
C LEU A 369 -2.97 -19.24 2.84
N ARG A 370 -2.77 -19.91 1.70
CA ARG A 370 -2.02 -21.17 1.62
C ARG A 370 -0.54 -20.90 1.91
N GLN A 371 0.15 -21.90 2.47
CA GLN A 371 1.58 -21.80 2.81
C GLN A 371 2.45 -21.39 1.61
N GLU A 372 2.12 -21.86 0.40
CA GLU A 372 2.83 -21.49 -0.82
C GLU A 372 2.69 -19.98 -1.14
N SER A 373 1.48 -19.43 -1.04
CA SER A 373 1.24 -18.00 -1.24
C SER A 373 1.90 -17.16 -0.14
N LEU A 374 1.88 -17.62 1.11
CA LEU A 374 2.59 -16.97 2.21
C LEU A 374 4.08 -16.88 1.96
N ARG A 375 4.73 -17.96 1.53
CA ARG A 375 6.16 -17.94 1.19
C ARG A 375 6.48 -16.92 0.10
N ARG A 376 5.69 -16.91 -0.98
CA ARG A 376 5.85 -15.95 -2.08
C ARG A 376 5.76 -14.52 -1.59
N ILE A 377 4.74 -14.20 -0.81
CA ILE A 377 4.45 -12.86 -0.33
C ILE A 377 5.48 -12.42 0.72
N TYR A 378 5.80 -13.28 1.69
CA TYR A 378 6.68 -12.92 2.78
C TYR A 378 8.14 -12.69 2.34
N PHE A 379 8.67 -13.48 1.38
CA PHE A 379 10.07 -13.34 1.03
C PHE A 379 10.46 -13.67 -0.42
N GLU A 380 9.84 -14.69 -1.07
CA GLU A 380 10.32 -15.15 -2.37
C GLU A 380 10.21 -14.07 -3.45
N ASN A 381 9.11 -13.31 -3.46
CA ASN A 381 8.94 -12.20 -4.42
C ASN A 381 9.98 -11.10 -4.19
N ALA A 382 10.24 -10.72 -2.94
CA ALA A 382 11.25 -9.71 -2.61
C ALA A 382 12.65 -10.14 -3.06
N ILE A 383 13.03 -11.40 -2.79
CA ILE A 383 14.33 -11.95 -3.23
C ILE A 383 14.43 -12.01 -4.75
N ARG A 384 13.35 -12.40 -5.43
CA ARG A 384 13.32 -12.46 -6.90
C ARG A 384 13.51 -11.09 -7.54
N LEU A 385 12.91 -10.04 -6.96
CA LEU A 385 13.03 -8.66 -7.45
C LEU A 385 14.34 -8.00 -7.04
N ILE A 386 14.90 -8.39 -5.91
CA ILE A 386 16.11 -7.81 -5.31
C ILE A 386 17.04 -8.95 -4.89
N PRO A 387 17.78 -9.55 -5.84
CA PRO A 387 18.65 -10.70 -5.55
C PRO A 387 19.69 -10.46 -4.47
N ALA A 388 20.10 -9.20 -4.25
CA ALA A 388 21.03 -8.81 -3.19
C ALA A 388 20.50 -9.10 -1.76
N LEU A 389 19.18 -9.31 -1.60
CA LEU A 389 18.61 -9.71 -0.30
C LEU A 389 18.80 -11.20 0.01
N LYS A 390 19.11 -12.04 -0.99
CA LYS A 390 19.08 -13.50 -0.85
C LYS A 390 20.03 -14.00 0.25
N GLU A 391 21.31 -13.65 0.17
CA GLU A 391 22.30 -14.13 1.13
C GLU A 391 22.03 -13.63 2.56
N LYS A 392 21.62 -12.36 2.69
CA LYS A 392 21.23 -11.78 3.98
C LYS A 392 20.04 -12.56 4.56
N TYR A 393 19.03 -12.83 3.75
CA TYR A 393 17.84 -13.56 4.15
C TYR A 393 18.16 -15.00 4.58
N GLU A 394 18.93 -15.73 3.79
CA GLU A 394 19.29 -17.11 4.10
C GLU A 394 20.10 -17.23 5.40
N ARG A 395 21.00 -16.29 5.67
CA ARG A 395 21.77 -16.22 6.92
C ARG A 395 20.88 -15.90 8.11
N THR A 396 20.15 -14.79 8.02
CA THR A 396 19.30 -14.31 9.12
C THR A 396 18.17 -15.30 9.45
N SER A 397 17.49 -15.84 8.45
CA SER A 397 16.39 -16.80 8.68
C SER A 397 16.90 -18.09 9.31
N ARG A 398 18.09 -18.58 8.96
CA ARG A 398 18.73 -19.74 9.61
C ARG A 398 18.98 -19.46 11.08
N GLU A 399 19.61 -18.32 11.41
CA GLU A 399 19.89 -17.93 12.79
C GLU A 399 18.62 -17.80 13.64
N MET A 400 17.56 -17.25 13.05
CA MET A 400 16.26 -17.12 13.71
C MET A 400 15.62 -18.48 14.02
N LEU A 401 15.63 -19.42 13.07
CA LEU A 401 15.11 -20.76 13.24
C LEU A 401 15.93 -21.57 14.26
N GLU A 402 17.27 -21.44 14.25
CA GLU A 402 18.13 -22.08 15.25
C GLU A 402 17.87 -21.54 16.67
N LYS A 403 17.66 -20.24 16.81
CA LYS A 403 17.30 -19.64 18.12
C LYS A 403 15.94 -20.12 18.60
N ALA A 404 14.94 -20.19 17.71
CA ALA A 404 13.60 -20.69 18.04
C ALA A 404 13.66 -22.15 18.55
N ASN A 405 14.44 -23.00 17.90
CA ASN A 405 14.61 -24.42 18.27
C ASN A 405 15.40 -24.63 19.56
N ARG A 406 16.20 -23.66 19.98
CA ARG A 406 17.00 -23.72 21.25
C ARG A 406 16.24 -23.13 22.44
N ALA A 407 15.19 -22.36 22.21
CA ALA A 407 14.37 -21.83 23.30
C ALA A 407 13.62 -23.01 23.95
N PRO A 408 13.76 -23.25 25.29
CA PRO A 408 13.01 -24.31 25.95
C PRO A 408 11.52 -23.98 25.80
N GLU A 409 10.71 -25.00 25.47
CA GLU A 409 9.23 -24.91 25.53
C GLU A 409 8.86 -24.30 26.87
N LYS A 410 8.52 -23.03 26.92
CA LYS A 410 7.93 -22.42 28.11
C LYS A 410 6.55 -23.02 28.23
N GLY A 411 6.42 -23.87 29.25
CA GLY A 411 5.32 -24.76 29.58
C GLY A 411 3.92 -24.28 29.22
N ALA A 412 3.18 -25.24 28.72
CA ALA A 412 1.75 -25.18 28.44
C ALA A 412 0.94 -24.79 29.69
#